data_88d3df10f06114e1500bdc8a375c79e8
#
_entry.id   88d3df10f06114e1500bdc8a375c79e8
#
_cell.length_a   1.000
_cell.length_b   1.000
_cell.length_c   1.000
_cell.angle_alpha   90.00
_cell.angle_beta   90.00
_cell.angle_gamma   90.00
#
_symmetry.space_group_name_H-M   'P 1'
#
loop_
_entity.id
_entity.type
_entity.pdbx_description
1 polymer ?
#
loop_
_entity_poly.entity_id
_entity_poly.type
_entity_poly.pdbx_seq_one_letter_code
_entity_poly.pdbx_strand_id
1 'polypeptide(L)'
;MTGLIGTVAFVAILIQSPSAIRHAFYETFLHLHIALVILSFVGLWMHLSELPQRTLLMAAIAAWIFDRSLRLCNLIYRNVGRGGTKATVEALPGDALRISLNVARPWTVRPGQHIYITIPSVGIWTSHPFSVAWNEAGAPFSRSLDLDEKRSDLVMTHQDLQTTKSTTISAIIRRRTGFTNSLYTCAEKANAFNGAKLTLNALVEGPYGSSRPMSSYGTVLLFAAGVGITHQVPYVRDLVSGYAAGTVAARRITLVWIVQSHEHLEWIRPWMTQILALEKRREVLGIKLFITRPRNKKEVVSPSSTVQMFPGRPHVETLVGKECEGQVGAMGVSVCGTGSLADEVRKAVRKRQEWCSVDFVEESFTW
;
A
#
# COMPACT_ATOMS: atom_id res chain seq x y z
N MET A 1 -44.75 -14.94 6.22
CA MET A 1 -43.50 -15.61 6.59
C MET A 1 -42.28 -15.04 5.87
N THR A 2 -42.31 -14.87 4.56
CA THR A 2 -41.16 -14.38 3.76
C THR A 2 -40.64 -13.01 4.17
N GLY A 3 -41.53 -12.06 4.50
CA GLY A 3 -41.11 -10.73 5.02
C GLY A 3 -40.40 -10.80 6.37
N LEU A 4 -40.82 -11.73 7.24
CA LEU A 4 -40.16 -11.93 8.53
C LEU A 4 -38.72 -12.45 8.36
N ILE A 5 -38.53 -13.40 7.42
CA ILE A 5 -37.18 -13.93 7.08
C ILE A 5 -36.27 -12.80 6.60
N GLY A 6 -36.75 -11.96 5.69
CA GLY A 6 -35.98 -10.81 5.20
C GLY A 6 -35.62 -9.83 6.33
N THR A 7 -36.58 -9.50 7.22
CA THR A 7 -36.35 -8.61 8.36
C THR A 7 -35.34 -9.18 9.32
N VAL A 8 -35.46 -10.46 9.68
CA VAL A 8 -34.50 -11.13 10.61
C VAL A 8 -33.09 -11.14 10.00
N ALA A 9 -32.95 -11.38 8.69
CA ALA A 9 -31.67 -11.34 8.03
C ALA A 9 -31.05 -9.94 8.04
N PHE A 10 -31.85 -8.86 7.82
CA PHE A 10 -31.37 -7.47 7.94
C PHE A 10 -30.93 -7.13 9.38
N VAL A 11 -31.69 -7.55 10.38
CA VAL A 11 -31.32 -7.34 11.79
C VAL A 11 -30.01 -8.08 12.11
N ALA A 12 -29.85 -9.31 11.62
CA ALA A 12 -28.60 -10.07 11.79
C ALA A 12 -27.41 -9.38 11.12
N ILE A 13 -27.58 -8.77 9.92
CA ILE A 13 -26.57 -7.95 9.26
C ILE A 13 -26.16 -6.77 10.15
N LEU A 14 -27.10 -6.08 10.75
CA LEU A 14 -26.84 -4.95 11.68
C LEU A 14 -26.06 -5.41 12.92
N ILE A 15 -26.46 -6.53 13.53
CA ILE A 15 -25.81 -7.06 14.74
C ILE A 15 -24.36 -7.48 14.49
N GLN A 16 -24.04 -8.05 13.34
CA GLN A 16 -22.67 -8.47 13.03
C GLN A 16 -21.76 -7.33 12.53
N SER A 17 -22.31 -6.15 12.19
CA SER A 17 -21.58 -5.04 11.55
C SER A 17 -20.64 -4.21 12.46
N PRO A 18 -20.72 -4.23 13.83
CA PRO A 18 -19.82 -3.48 14.68
C PRO A 18 -18.35 -3.77 14.37
N SER A 19 -17.52 -2.72 14.39
CA SER A 19 -16.12 -2.78 14.00
C SER A 19 -15.31 -3.83 14.80
N ALA A 20 -15.64 -4.02 16.08
CA ALA A 20 -14.98 -5.01 16.94
C ALA A 20 -15.15 -6.44 16.41
N ILE A 21 -16.37 -6.83 15.99
CA ILE A 21 -16.67 -8.16 15.44
C ILE A 21 -16.01 -8.31 14.07
N ARG A 22 -16.16 -7.30 13.22
CA ARG A 22 -15.60 -7.27 11.87
C ARG A 22 -14.08 -7.42 11.86
N HIS A 23 -13.37 -6.74 12.77
CA HIS A 23 -11.92 -6.84 12.84
C HIS A 23 -11.42 -8.13 13.50
N ALA A 24 -12.18 -8.71 14.43
CA ALA A 24 -11.78 -9.95 15.09
C ALA A 24 -11.92 -11.19 14.17
N PHE A 25 -12.97 -11.21 13.32
CA PHE A 25 -13.34 -12.38 12.52
C PHE A 25 -13.69 -12.00 11.08
N TYR A 26 -12.83 -11.24 10.40
CA TYR A 26 -13.13 -10.64 9.10
C TYR A 26 -13.61 -11.62 8.03
N GLU A 27 -12.95 -12.76 7.87
CA GLU A 27 -13.32 -13.75 6.86
C GLU A 27 -14.70 -14.37 7.14
N THR A 28 -14.97 -14.74 8.40
CA THR A 28 -16.27 -15.26 8.83
C THR A 28 -17.37 -14.21 8.67
N PHE A 29 -17.08 -12.98 9.08
CA PHE A 29 -17.99 -11.85 8.90
C PHE A 29 -18.37 -11.67 7.43
N LEU A 30 -17.40 -11.70 6.50
CA LEU A 30 -17.65 -11.49 5.09
C LEU A 30 -18.56 -12.56 4.49
N HIS A 31 -18.29 -13.84 4.77
CA HIS A 31 -19.09 -14.94 4.26
C HIS A 31 -20.52 -14.92 4.83
N LEU A 32 -20.65 -14.69 6.14
CA LEU A 32 -21.95 -14.60 6.79
C LEU A 32 -22.74 -13.38 6.27
N HIS A 33 -22.08 -12.24 6.07
CA HIS A 33 -22.68 -11.04 5.51
C HIS A 33 -23.27 -11.31 4.11
N ILE A 34 -22.49 -11.92 3.22
CA ILE A 34 -22.94 -12.28 1.88
C ILE A 34 -24.15 -13.23 1.93
N ALA A 35 -24.09 -14.27 2.77
CA ALA A 35 -25.19 -15.22 2.93
C ALA A 35 -26.47 -14.54 3.41
N LEU A 36 -26.38 -13.66 4.40
CA LEU A 36 -27.51 -12.91 4.94
C LEU A 36 -28.08 -11.91 3.91
N VAL A 37 -27.22 -11.24 3.13
CA VAL A 37 -27.68 -10.36 2.03
C VAL A 37 -28.46 -11.13 0.98
N ILE A 38 -27.96 -12.30 0.56
CA ILE A 38 -28.68 -13.16 -0.39
C ILE A 38 -30.02 -13.59 0.20
N LEU A 39 -30.04 -14.04 1.46
CA LEU A 39 -31.28 -14.44 2.14
C LEU A 39 -32.28 -13.29 2.24
N SER A 40 -31.81 -12.07 2.53
CA SER A 40 -32.64 -10.86 2.56
C SER A 40 -33.26 -10.55 1.21
N PHE A 41 -32.48 -10.63 0.12
CA PHE A 41 -32.99 -10.39 -1.22
C PHE A 41 -34.03 -11.44 -1.64
N VAL A 42 -33.78 -12.73 -1.35
CA VAL A 42 -34.73 -13.81 -1.62
C VAL A 42 -36.02 -13.61 -0.82
N GLY A 43 -35.91 -13.30 0.48
CA GLY A 43 -37.05 -13.04 1.34
C GLY A 43 -37.91 -11.88 0.86
N LEU A 44 -37.25 -10.75 0.49
CA LEU A 44 -37.94 -9.59 -0.09
C LEU A 44 -38.57 -9.88 -1.45
N TRP A 45 -37.87 -10.59 -2.32
CA TRP A 45 -38.39 -10.98 -3.63
C TRP A 45 -39.69 -11.77 -3.52
N MET A 46 -39.75 -12.72 -2.61
CA MET A 46 -40.96 -13.52 -2.37
C MET A 46 -42.05 -12.71 -1.65
N HIS A 47 -41.67 -11.78 -0.77
CA HIS A 47 -42.64 -10.94 -0.04
C HIS A 47 -43.31 -9.91 -0.94
N LEU A 48 -42.56 -9.38 -1.90
CA LEU A 48 -43.05 -8.33 -2.84
C LEU A 48 -43.69 -8.90 -4.12
N SER A 49 -44.01 -10.19 -4.17
CA SER A 49 -44.46 -10.86 -5.38
C SER A 49 -45.69 -10.20 -6.04
N GLU A 50 -46.60 -9.71 -5.21
CA GLU A 50 -47.84 -9.07 -5.65
C GLU A 50 -47.82 -7.54 -5.58
N LEU A 51 -46.67 -6.95 -5.19
CA LEU A 51 -46.57 -5.52 -4.96
C LEU A 51 -45.74 -4.79 -6.03
N PRO A 52 -46.12 -3.57 -6.45
CA PRO A 52 -45.40 -2.81 -7.47
C PRO A 52 -43.97 -2.45 -7.04
N GLN A 53 -43.67 -2.43 -5.74
CA GLN A 53 -42.33 -2.19 -5.19
C GLN A 53 -41.29 -3.24 -5.60
N ARG A 54 -41.74 -4.40 -6.09
CA ARG A 54 -40.85 -5.42 -6.69
C ARG A 54 -40.03 -4.87 -7.85
N THR A 55 -40.54 -3.91 -8.61
CA THR A 55 -39.79 -3.25 -9.69
C THR A 55 -38.58 -2.47 -9.18
N LEU A 56 -38.68 -1.82 -8.02
CA LEU A 56 -37.58 -1.13 -7.39
C LEU A 56 -36.48 -2.13 -6.89
N LEU A 57 -36.93 -3.25 -6.33
CA LEU A 57 -36.01 -4.33 -5.95
C LEU A 57 -35.28 -4.90 -7.17
N MET A 58 -36.00 -5.12 -8.28
CA MET A 58 -35.41 -5.56 -9.55
C MET A 58 -34.36 -4.57 -10.06
N ALA A 59 -34.66 -3.27 -10.03
CA ALA A 59 -33.73 -2.22 -10.45
C ALA A 59 -32.46 -2.22 -9.56
N ALA A 60 -32.62 -2.36 -8.24
CA ALA A 60 -31.49 -2.44 -7.31
C ALA A 60 -30.61 -3.68 -7.56
N ILE A 61 -31.22 -4.85 -7.76
CA ILE A 61 -30.49 -6.09 -8.08
C ILE A 61 -29.78 -5.96 -9.44
N ALA A 62 -30.45 -5.40 -10.45
CA ALA A 62 -29.85 -5.20 -11.77
C ALA A 62 -28.64 -4.24 -11.72
N ALA A 63 -28.76 -3.12 -10.98
CA ALA A 63 -27.65 -2.20 -10.77
C ALA A 63 -26.47 -2.85 -10.04
N TRP A 64 -26.76 -3.69 -9.03
CA TRP A 64 -25.73 -4.45 -8.30
C TRP A 64 -25.02 -5.48 -9.19
N ILE A 65 -25.79 -6.25 -9.99
CA ILE A 65 -25.21 -7.21 -10.95
C ILE A 65 -24.36 -6.49 -11.99
N PHE A 66 -24.82 -5.35 -12.49
CA PHE A 66 -24.08 -4.52 -13.46
C PHE A 66 -22.75 -4.05 -12.89
N ASP A 67 -22.73 -3.52 -11.65
CA ASP A 67 -21.52 -3.09 -10.97
C ASP A 67 -20.54 -4.27 -10.78
N ARG A 68 -21.04 -5.44 -10.34
CA ARG A 68 -20.19 -6.62 -10.19
C ARG A 68 -19.63 -7.13 -11.52
N SER A 69 -20.43 -7.06 -12.58
CA SER A 69 -19.99 -7.44 -13.93
C SER A 69 -18.92 -6.50 -14.46
N LEU A 70 -19.07 -5.19 -14.28
CA LEU A 70 -18.04 -4.21 -14.64
C LEU A 70 -16.74 -4.45 -13.87
N ARG A 71 -16.85 -4.73 -12.57
CA ARG A 71 -15.68 -5.06 -11.74
C ARG A 71 -14.98 -6.31 -12.25
N LEU A 72 -15.73 -7.36 -12.58
CA LEU A 72 -15.17 -8.60 -13.12
C LEU A 72 -14.51 -8.38 -14.49
N CYS A 73 -15.16 -7.64 -15.39
CA CYS A 73 -14.59 -7.28 -16.68
C CYS A 73 -13.27 -6.51 -16.53
N ASN A 74 -13.22 -5.54 -15.62
CA ASN A 74 -12.00 -4.79 -15.34
C ASN A 74 -10.90 -5.68 -14.75
N LEU A 75 -11.25 -6.60 -13.84
CA LEU A 75 -10.31 -7.56 -13.25
C LEU A 75 -9.70 -8.44 -14.35
N ILE A 76 -10.55 -9.03 -15.22
CA ILE A 76 -10.11 -9.84 -16.35
C ILE A 76 -9.24 -9.00 -17.30
N TYR A 77 -9.73 -7.84 -17.73
CA TYR A 77 -9.00 -6.96 -18.65
C TYR A 77 -7.60 -6.62 -18.15
N ARG A 78 -7.43 -6.31 -16.86
CA ARG A 78 -6.14 -5.92 -16.29
C ARG A 78 -5.17 -7.07 -16.09
N ASN A 79 -5.65 -8.26 -15.84
CA ASN A 79 -4.83 -9.43 -15.52
C ASN A 79 -4.62 -10.39 -16.69
N VAL A 80 -5.39 -10.26 -17.77
CA VAL A 80 -5.22 -11.06 -18.99
C VAL A 80 -4.33 -10.32 -19.97
N GLY A 81 -3.22 -10.95 -20.34
CA GLY A 81 -2.20 -10.47 -21.27
C GLY A 81 -1.09 -11.49 -21.44
N ARG A 82 -0.02 -11.15 -22.16
CA ARG A 82 1.14 -12.05 -22.36
C ARG A 82 1.76 -12.42 -21.00
N GLY A 83 1.62 -13.68 -20.61
CA GLY A 83 2.17 -14.22 -19.35
C GLY A 83 1.30 -14.03 -18.11
N GLY A 84 0.18 -13.29 -18.18
CA GLY A 84 -0.67 -12.98 -17.03
C GLY A 84 0.03 -12.11 -15.97
N THR A 85 -0.66 -11.84 -14.85
CA THR A 85 -0.06 -11.15 -13.71
C THR A 85 0.66 -12.16 -12.80
N LYS A 86 1.93 -11.91 -12.51
CA LYS A 86 2.77 -12.76 -11.65
C LYS A 86 3.15 -12.00 -10.39
N ALA A 87 3.08 -12.68 -9.25
CA ALA A 87 3.56 -12.20 -7.96
C ALA A 87 4.85 -12.92 -7.59
N THR A 88 5.93 -12.18 -7.43
CA THR A 88 7.16 -12.69 -6.82
C THR A 88 7.16 -12.29 -5.34
N VAL A 89 7.22 -13.29 -4.46
CA VAL A 89 7.10 -13.13 -3.02
C VAL A 89 8.44 -13.46 -2.37
N GLU A 90 8.89 -12.56 -1.50
CA GLU A 90 10.14 -12.67 -0.76
C GLU A 90 9.85 -12.47 0.73
N ALA A 91 10.27 -13.43 1.56
CA ALA A 91 10.22 -13.29 3.00
C ALA A 91 11.34 -12.35 3.46
N LEU A 92 10.98 -11.36 4.28
CA LEU A 92 11.89 -10.35 4.82
C LEU A 92 12.06 -10.53 6.33
N PRO A 93 13.19 -10.09 6.91
CA PRO A 93 13.37 -10.06 8.35
C PRO A 93 12.27 -9.27 9.07
N GLY A 94 11.96 -9.65 10.32
CA GLY A 94 10.98 -8.95 11.14
C GLY A 94 9.53 -9.20 10.72
N ASP A 95 9.22 -10.43 10.29
CA ASP A 95 7.87 -10.90 9.94
C ASP A 95 7.19 -10.05 8.86
N ALA A 96 7.89 -9.75 7.79
CA ALA A 96 7.35 -9.05 6.64
C ALA A 96 7.58 -9.80 5.33
N LEU A 97 6.78 -9.46 4.32
CA LEU A 97 6.86 -9.94 2.94
C LEU A 97 7.04 -8.76 2.01
N ARG A 98 7.88 -8.92 0.99
CA ARG A 98 7.85 -8.09 -0.21
C ARG A 98 7.14 -8.86 -1.30
N ILE A 99 6.11 -8.26 -1.87
CA ILE A 99 5.42 -8.78 -3.04
C ILE A 99 5.73 -7.84 -4.20
N SER A 100 6.33 -8.36 -5.26
CA SER A 100 6.57 -7.65 -6.52
C SER A 100 5.68 -8.25 -7.60
N LEU A 101 4.76 -7.45 -8.11
CA LEU A 101 3.76 -7.81 -9.09
C LEU A 101 4.21 -7.37 -10.47
N ASN A 102 4.45 -8.32 -11.34
CA ASN A 102 4.60 -8.03 -12.77
C ASN A 102 3.22 -8.07 -13.41
N VAL A 103 2.65 -6.89 -13.67
CA VAL A 103 1.27 -6.77 -14.14
C VAL A 103 1.18 -7.00 -15.65
N ALA A 104 0.15 -7.73 -16.07
CA ALA A 104 -0.06 -8.09 -17.48
C ALA A 104 -0.27 -6.86 -18.38
N ARG A 105 -0.81 -5.77 -17.84
CA ARG A 105 -0.97 -4.48 -18.51
C ARG A 105 -0.41 -3.37 -17.65
N PRO A 106 0.43 -2.47 -18.18
CA PRO A 106 1.03 -1.38 -17.40
C PRO A 106 -0.06 -0.38 -16.97
N TRP A 107 0.07 0.11 -15.75
CA TRP A 107 -0.73 1.19 -15.20
C TRP A 107 0.13 2.15 -14.39
N THR A 108 -0.31 3.38 -14.32
CA THR A 108 0.35 4.40 -13.51
C THR A 108 -0.23 4.38 -12.11
N VAL A 109 0.63 4.22 -11.12
CA VAL A 109 0.27 4.31 -9.70
C VAL A 109 0.83 5.61 -9.14
N ARG A 110 0.00 6.33 -8.39
CA ARG A 110 0.38 7.57 -7.70
C ARG A 110 0.62 7.31 -6.21
N PRO A 111 1.42 8.12 -5.52
CA PRO A 111 1.60 8.02 -4.07
C PRO A 111 0.26 8.04 -3.34
N GLY A 112 0.15 7.22 -2.28
CA GLY A 112 -1.06 7.09 -1.49
C GLY A 112 -2.11 6.11 -2.03
N GLN A 113 -1.89 5.52 -3.19
CA GLN A 113 -2.82 4.53 -3.75
C GLN A 113 -2.53 3.12 -3.22
N HIS A 114 -3.59 2.30 -3.23
CA HIS A 114 -3.54 0.90 -2.85
C HIS A 114 -4.12 0.00 -3.96
N ILE A 115 -3.81 -1.26 -3.89
CA ILE A 115 -4.28 -2.31 -4.80
C ILE A 115 -4.85 -3.47 -4.01
N TYR A 116 -5.79 -4.19 -4.59
CA TYR A 116 -6.23 -5.47 -4.07
C TYR A 116 -5.48 -6.59 -4.76
N ILE A 117 -4.97 -7.53 -3.97
CA ILE A 117 -4.24 -8.70 -4.45
C ILE A 117 -4.99 -9.96 -4.07
N THR A 118 -5.25 -10.82 -5.05
CA THR A 118 -5.73 -12.18 -4.88
C THR A 118 -4.67 -13.14 -5.39
N ILE A 119 -4.27 -14.11 -4.57
CA ILE A 119 -3.36 -15.19 -4.97
C ILE A 119 -4.14 -16.50 -4.87
N PRO A 120 -4.65 -17.04 -5.99
CA PRO A 120 -5.56 -18.17 -5.98
C PRO A 120 -5.00 -19.44 -5.30
N SER A 121 -3.68 -19.65 -5.36
CA SER A 121 -3.02 -20.79 -4.71
C SER A 121 -2.96 -20.68 -3.17
N VAL A 122 -3.25 -19.50 -2.60
CA VAL A 122 -3.25 -19.27 -1.15
C VAL A 122 -4.66 -19.00 -0.63
N GLY A 123 -5.49 -18.29 -1.41
CA GLY A 123 -6.87 -18.00 -1.08
C GLY A 123 -7.66 -17.59 -2.32
N ILE A 124 -8.57 -18.45 -2.77
CA ILE A 124 -9.30 -18.27 -4.05
C ILE A 124 -10.32 -17.14 -3.96
N TRP A 125 -10.97 -16.98 -2.81
CA TRP A 125 -12.15 -16.11 -2.64
C TRP A 125 -11.84 -14.80 -1.91
N THR A 126 -10.62 -14.63 -1.45
CA THR A 126 -10.25 -13.45 -0.64
C THR A 126 -9.31 -12.54 -1.42
N SER A 127 -9.67 -11.27 -1.46
CA SER A 127 -8.86 -10.19 -2.03
C SER A 127 -8.44 -9.26 -0.89
N HIS A 128 -7.16 -8.95 -0.82
CA HIS A 128 -6.59 -8.18 0.28
C HIS A 128 -6.02 -6.85 -0.21
N PRO A 129 -6.36 -5.72 0.44
CA PRO A 129 -5.83 -4.41 0.08
C PRO A 129 -4.42 -4.19 0.61
N PHE A 130 -3.53 -3.66 -0.22
CA PHE A 130 -2.17 -3.29 0.15
C PHE A 130 -1.76 -1.98 -0.50
N SER A 131 -1.10 -1.12 0.28
CA SER A 131 -0.51 0.10 -0.28
C SER A 131 0.58 -0.22 -1.27
N VAL A 132 0.60 0.53 -2.36
CA VAL A 132 1.71 0.45 -3.29
C VAL A 132 2.90 1.20 -2.71
N ALA A 133 3.96 0.45 -2.40
CA ALA A 133 5.19 0.99 -1.85
C ALA A 133 6.16 1.46 -2.93
N TRP A 134 6.13 0.81 -4.09
CA TRP A 134 7.02 1.13 -5.20
C TRP A 134 6.44 0.72 -6.54
N ASN A 135 6.71 1.49 -7.56
CA ASN A 135 6.42 1.12 -8.93
C ASN A 135 7.63 1.43 -9.82
N GLU A 136 7.98 0.50 -10.66
CA GLU A 136 8.95 0.67 -11.72
C GLU A 136 8.20 0.65 -13.03
N ALA A 137 8.16 1.79 -13.71
CA ALA A 137 7.70 1.86 -15.10
C ALA A 137 8.85 1.31 -15.97
N GLY A 138 8.61 0.14 -16.59
CA GLY A 138 9.53 -0.69 -17.27
C GLY A 138 10.86 -0.11 -17.71
N ALA A 139 11.92 -0.47 -17.02
CA ALA A 139 13.17 -0.72 -17.71
C ALA A 139 12.99 -1.93 -18.62
N PRO A 140 13.59 -1.99 -19.81
CA PRO A 140 13.54 -3.18 -20.63
C PRO A 140 14.05 -4.35 -19.79
N PHE A 141 13.34 -5.47 -19.84
CA PHE A 141 13.72 -6.71 -19.18
C PHE A 141 15.14 -7.06 -19.64
N SER A 142 16.14 -6.70 -18.84
CA SER A 142 17.48 -7.25 -19.03
C SER A 142 17.38 -8.72 -18.60
N ARG A 143 17.16 -9.57 -19.59
CA ARG A 143 17.47 -10.98 -19.49
C ARG A 143 18.86 -11.06 -18.89
N SER A 144 19.01 -11.72 -17.76
CA SER A 144 20.31 -12.13 -17.25
C SER A 144 20.95 -12.97 -18.35
N LEU A 145 21.73 -12.31 -19.17
CA LEU A 145 22.64 -12.99 -20.09
C LEU A 145 23.77 -13.51 -19.20
N ASP A 146 23.73 -14.80 -18.94
CA ASP A 146 24.96 -15.53 -18.67
C ASP A 146 25.95 -15.12 -19.75
N LEU A 147 27.07 -14.58 -19.26
CA LEU A 147 28.18 -14.16 -20.08
C LEU A 147 28.81 -15.40 -20.72
N ASP A 148 28.43 -15.68 -21.95
CA ASP A 148 29.32 -16.32 -22.92
C ASP A 148 29.65 -15.33 -24.03
N GLU A 149 30.88 -14.92 -23.96
CA GLU A 149 31.60 -14.02 -24.83
C GLU A 149 31.64 -14.58 -26.26
N LYS A 150 30.92 -13.94 -27.19
CA LYS A 150 31.21 -13.78 -28.62
C LYS A 150 29.94 -13.60 -29.45
N ARG A 151 29.60 -12.38 -29.75
CA ARG A 151 29.29 -11.98 -31.14
C ARG A 151 29.00 -10.47 -31.23
N SER A 152 29.90 -9.80 -31.87
CA SER A 152 29.77 -8.47 -32.44
C SER A 152 28.63 -8.44 -33.48
N ASP A 153 28.02 -7.24 -33.61
CA ASP A 153 27.19 -6.81 -34.72
C ASP A 153 25.77 -7.41 -34.82
N LEU A 154 24.87 -6.87 -34.01
CA LEU A 154 23.45 -6.82 -34.37
C LEU A 154 22.95 -5.37 -34.20
N VAL A 155 22.80 -4.72 -35.34
CA VAL A 155 22.04 -3.47 -35.49
C VAL A 155 20.66 -3.68 -34.89
N MET A 156 20.38 -3.04 -33.76
CA MET A 156 19.05 -3.03 -33.16
C MET A 156 18.08 -2.32 -34.09
N THR A 157 17.19 -3.07 -34.68
CA THR A 157 16.09 -2.54 -35.48
C THR A 157 15.09 -1.84 -34.59
N HIS A 158 14.55 -0.71 -35.04
CA HIS A 158 13.51 0.09 -34.32
C HIS A 158 12.27 -0.72 -33.89
N GLN A 159 12.08 -1.92 -34.37
CA GLN A 159 11.01 -2.85 -33.97
C GLN A 159 11.27 -3.57 -32.65
N ASP A 160 12.51 -3.69 -32.18
CA ASP A 160 12.86 -4.29 -30.88
C ASP A 160 12.68 -3.32 -29.72
N LEU A 161 12.51 -2.03 -29.99
CA LEU A 161 12.21 -0.97 -28.99
C LEU A 161 10.74 -0.93 -28.56
N GLN A 162 9.86 -1.71 -29.16
CA GLN A 162 8.50 -1.94 -28.70
C GLN A 162 8.39 -3.13 -27.73
N THR A 163 9.49 -3.55 -27.14
CA THR A 163 9.48 -4.52 -26.03
C THR A 163 8.66 -3.95 -24.88
N THR A 164 7.53 -4.53 -24.73
CA THR A 164 6.51 -4.49 -23.69
C THR A 164 7.03 -3.82 -22.42
N LYS A 165 6.64 -2.56 -22.17
CA LYS A 165 6.84 -1.87 -20.89
C LYS A 165 6.15 -2.69 -19.81
N SER A 166 6.85 -3.61 -19.17
CA SER A 166 6.35 -4.31 -18.01
C SER A 166 6.37 -3.34 -16.82
N THR A 167 5.29 -3.19 -16.12
CA THR A 167 5.23 -2.39 -14.89
C THR A 167 5.31 -3.33 -13.71
N THR A 168 6.32 -3.15 -12.87
CA THR A 168 6.44 -3.86 -11.60
C THR A 168 5.89 -2.99 -10.50
N ILE A 169 4.90 -3.49 -9.76
CA ILE A 169 4.30 -2.85 -8.60
C ILE A 169 4.71 -3.65 -7.37
N SER A 170 5.25 -2.98 -6.35
CA SER A 170 5.70 -3.66 -5.14
C SER A 170 4.96 -3.16 -3.90
N ALA A 171 4.64 -4.09 -3.00
CA ALA A 171 4.07 -3.83 -1.69
C ALA A 171 4.88 -4.55 -0.61
N ILE A 172 4.88 -3.99 0.61
CA ILE A 172 5.39 -4.67 1.81
C ILE A 172 4.24 -4.98 2.72
N ILE A 173 4.17 -6.21 3.16
CA ILE A 173 3.07 -6.76 3.92
C ILE A 173 3.63 -7.34 5.21
N ARG A 174 3.06 -6.96 6.34
CA ARG A 174 3.40 -7.56 7.62
C ARG A 174 2.67 -8.90 7.77
N ARG A 175 3.40 -9.92 8.21
CA ARG A 175 2.84 -11.20 8.61
C ARG A 175 1.82 -11.00 9.74
N ARG A 176 0.62 -11.52 9.52
CA ARG A 176 -0.46 -11.58 10.49
C ARG A 176 -1.07 -12.99 10.44
N THR A 177 -2.28 -13.18 10.93
CA THR A 177 -3.05 -14.42 10.79
C THR A 177 -3.64 -14.56 9.38
N GLY A 178 -4.09 -15.76 9.01
CA GLY A 178 -4.78 -16.02 7.73
C GLY A 178 -3.87 -15.92 6.50
N PHE A 179 -4.33 -15.24 5.47
CA PHE A 179 -3.68 -15.13 4.16
C PHE A 179 -2.20 -14.74 4.24
N THR A 180 -1.86 -13.70 5.00
CA THR A 180 -0.49 -13.18 5.07
C THR A 180 0.46 -14.16 5.76
N ASN A 181 -0.03 -14.93 6.75
CA ASN A 181 0.76 -15.98 7.40
C ASN A 181 1.00 -17.16 6.44
N SER A 182 -0.04 -17.61 5.74
CA SER A 182 0.08 -18.70 4.77
C SER A 182 1.08 -18.33 3.66
N LEU A 183 0.99 -17.12 3.15
CA LEU A 183 1.89 -16.62 2.11
C LEU A 183 3.34 -16.51 2.61
N TYR A 184 3.53 -16.05 3.86
CA TYR A 184 4.86 -15.98 4.49
C TYR A 184 5.49 -17.37 4.62
N THR A 185 4.74 -18.34 5.12
CA THR A 185 5.22 -19.71 5.28
C THR A 185 5.59 -20.37 3.94
N CYS A 186 4.80 -20.09 2.88
CA CYS A 186 5.13 -20.56 1.54
C CYS A 186 6.44 -19.93 1.01
N ALA A 187 6.62 -18.63 1.20
CA ALA A 187 7.82 -17.93 0.77
C ALA A 187 9.07 -18.37 1.55
N GLU A 188 8.94 -18.59 2.86
CA GLU A 188 10.03 -19.06 3.71
C GLU A 188 10.48 -20.47 3.33
N LYS A 189 9.53 -21.38 3.06
CA LYS A 189 9.82 -22.72 2.56
C LYS A 189 10.54 -22.71 1.20
N ALA A 190 10.08 -21.88 0.28
CA ALA A 190 10.72 -21.74 -1.04
C ALA A 190 12.15 -21.23 -0.93
N ASN A 191 12.38 -20.24 -0.07
CA ASN A 191 13.71 -19.69 0.19
C ASN A 191 14.64 -20.72 0.83
N ALA A 192 14.15 -21.49 1.81
CA ALA A 192 14.93 -22.53 2.47
C ALA A 192 15.30 -23.71 1.55
N PHE A 193 14.43 -24.04 0.58
CA PHE A 193 14.65 -25.19 -0.30
C PHE A 193 15.62 -24.90 -1.44
N ASN A 194 15.56 -23.72 -2.08
CA ASN A 194 16.35 -23.42 -3.28
C ASN A 194 17.04 -22.05 -3.25
N GLY A 195 16.92 -21.26 -2.17
CA GLY A 195 17.32 -19.85 -2.17
C GLY A 195 16.53 -18.99 -3.18
N ALA A 196 15.45 -19.55 -3.76
CA ALA A 196 14.68 -18.95 -4.82
C ALA A 196 13.50 -18.16 -4.29
N LYS A 197 13.18 -17.05 -4.98
CA LYS A 197 11.95 -16.30 -4.71
C LYS A 197 10.74 -17.09 -5.18
N LEU A 198 9.69 -17.10 -4.38
CA LEU A 198 8.43 -17.76 -4.71
C LEU A 198 7.68 -16.94 -5.78
N THR A 199 7.40 -17.53 -6.94
CA THR A 199 6.60 -16.91 -7.99
C THR A 199 5.25 -17.59 -8.12
N LEU A 200 4.15 -16.82 -8.02
CA LEU A 200 2.78 -17.28 -8.03
C LEU A 200 1.96 -16.52 -9.07
N ASN A 201 0.88 -17.13 -9.55
CA ASN A 201 -0.14 -16.40 -10.31
C ASN A 201 -0.91 -15.49 -9.35
N ALA A 202 -1.16 -14.26 -9.77
CA ALA A 202 -1.90 -13.30 -8.99
C ALA A 202 -2.96 -12.59 -9.85
N LEU A 203 -4.00 -12.10 -9.19
CA LEU A 203 -4.96 -11.17 -9.78
C LEU A 203 -4.82 -9.85 -8.99
N VAL A 204 -4.73 -8.77 -9.73
CA VAL A 204 -4.57 -7.42 -9.16
C VAL A 204 -5.68 -6.53 -9.63
N GLU A 205 -6.26 -5.80 -8.70
CA GLU A 205 -7.34 -4.85 -8.95
C GLU A 205 -6.97 -3.48 -8.39
N GLY A 206 -7.26 -2.41 -9.12
CA GLY A 206 -6.95 -1.03 -8.72
C GLY A 206 -6.37 -0.23 -9.88
N PRO A 207 -5.59 0.85 -9.63
CA PRO A 207 -5.30 1.40 -8.31
C PRO A 207 -6.52 2.10 -7.70
N TYR A 208 -6.64 2.01 -6.39
CA TYR A 208 -7.69 2.65 -5.60
C TYR A 208 -7.12 3.70 -4.66
N GLY A 209 -7.98 4.52 -4.12
CA GLY A 209 -7.64 5.62 -3.22
C GLY A 209 -7.33 6.92 -3.95
N SER A 210 -7.59 8.02 -3.27
CA SER A 210 -7.28 9.36 -3.77
C SER A 210 -5.81 9.68 -3.48
N SER A 211 -5.04 9.96 -4.51
CA SER A 211 -3.74 10.59 -4.30
C SER A 211 -3.96 12.01 -3.77
N ARG A 212 -3.42 12.30 -2.60
CA ARG A 212 -3.35 13.68 -2.08
C ARG A 212 -1.96 14.22 -2.37
N PRO A 213 -1.80 15.00 -3.45
CA PRO A 213 -0.46 15.43 -3.86
C PRO A 213 0.15 16.35 -2.80
N MET A 214 1.38 16.05 -2.39
CA MET A 214 2.16 16.89 -1.48
C MET A 214 3.05 17.90 -2.24
N SER A 215 2.92 17.99 -3.55
CA SER A 215 3.77 18.78 -4.43
C SER A 215 3.64 20.30 -4.26
N SER A 216 2.50 20.77 -3.74
CA SER A 216 2.22 22.20 -3.51
C SER A 216 2.75 22.73 -2.18
N TYR A 217 3.15 21.86 -1.25
CA TYR A 217 3.70 22.28 0.04
C TYR A 217 5.19 22.58 -0.06
N GLY A 218 5.61 23.70 0.52
CA GLY A 218 7.02 24.05 0.61
C GLY A 218 7.78 23.23 1.67
N THR A 219 7.09 22.81 2.74
CA THR A 219 7.60 21.92 3.78
C THR A 219 6.72 20.66 3.87
N VAL A 220 7.34 19.50 3.86
CA VAL A 220 6.61 18.21 3.94
C VAL A 220 7.19 17.36 5.06
N LEU A 221 6.34 16.96 6.01
CA LEU A 221 6.69 16.11 7.15
C LEU A 221 5.91 14.80 7.09
N LEU A 222 6.62 13.70 6.93
CA LEU A 222 6.06 12.37 6.70
C LEU A 222 6.36 11.48 7.91
N PHE A 223 5.32 11.03 8.64
CA PHE A 223 5.44 10.08 9.71
C PHE A 223 5.06 8.67 9.26
N ALA A 224 5.89 7.70 9.57
CA ALA A 224 5.63 6.29 9.31
C ALA A 224 5.90 5.44 10.55
N ALA A 225 5.04 4.45 10.83
CA ALA A 225 5.32 3.43 11.83
C ALA A 225 5.24 2.03 11.22
N GLY A 226 6.30 1.24 11.41
CA GLY A 226 6.40 -0.12 10.85
C GLY A 226 6.16 -0.13 9.35
N VAL A 227 5.20 -0.95 8.89
CA VAL A 227 4.84 -1.05 7.46
C VAL A 227 4.13 0.19 6.90
N GLY A 228 3.74 1.16 7.72
CA GLY A 228 3.23 2.45 7.25
C GLY A 228 4.22 3.21 6.36
N ILE A 229 5.50 2.81 6.36
CA ILE A 229 6.52 3.32 5.44
C ILE A 229 6.15 3.09 3.97
N THR A 230 5.37 2.06 3.65
CA THR A 230 4.90 1.76 2.29
C THR A 230 4.08 2.90 1.68
N HIS A 231 3.35 3.63 2.52
CA HIS A 231 2.61 4.81 2.09
C HIS A 231 3.53 6.02 1.86
N GLN A 232 4.57 6.19 2.67
CA GLN A 232 5.41 7.39 2.66
C GLN A 232 6.54 7.35 1.62
N VAL A 233 7.10 6.17 1.32
CA VAL A 233 8.22 6.03 0.38
C VAL A 233 7.92 6.58 -1.03
N PRO A 234 6.73 6.32 -1.63
CA PRO A 234 6.37 6.92 -2.91
C PRO A 234 6.35 8.46 -2.89
N TYR A 235 5.86 9.06 -1.80
CA TYR A 235 5.88 10.52 -1.65
C TYR A 235 7.31 11.06 -1.58
N VAL A 236 8.19 10.41 -0.79
CA VAL A 236 9.60 10.82 -0.71
C VAL A 236 10.24 10.80 -2.09
N ARG A 237 10.05 9.71 -2.85
CA ARG A 237 10.60 9.59 -4.21
C ARG A 237 10.10 10.70 -5.12
N ASP A 238 8.78 10.90 -5.18
CA ASP A 238 8.16 11.87 -6.09
C ASP A 238 8.54 13.31 -5.73
N LEU A 239 8.63 13.64 -4.43
CA LEU A 239 9.02 14.97 -3.99
C LEU A 239 10.49 15.26 -4.24
N VAL A 240 11.39 14.29 -4.00
CA VAL A 240 12.84 14.49 -4.25
C VAL A 240 13.13 14.58 -5.74
N SER A 241 12.53 13.70 -6.56
CA SER A 241 12.70 13.79 -8.02
C SER A 241 12.05 15.04 -8.60
N GLY A 242 10.89 15.43 -8.09
CA GLY A 242 10.22 16.67 -8.47
C GLY A 242 11.00 17.92 -8.07
N TYR A 243 11.70 17.91 -6.93
CA TYR A 243 12.60 19.01 -6.54
C TYR A 243 13.77 19.15 -7.52
N ALA A 244 14.42 18.04 -7.88
CA ALA A 244 15.49 18.04 -8.86
C ALA A 244 15.02 18.56 -10.24
N ALA A 245 13.78 18.19 -10.64
CA ALA A 245 13.15 18.60 -11.89
C ALA A 245 12.48 20.00 -11.83
N GLY A 246 12.38 20.63 -10.66
CA GLY A 246 11.72 21.94 -10.48
C GLY A 246 10.19 21.90 -10.61
N THR A 247 9.56 20.73 -10.47
CA THR A 247 8.11 20.53 -10.66
C THR A 247 7.30 20.55 -9.37
N VAL A 248 7.95 20.65 -8.20
CA VAL A 248 7.30 20.71 -6.88
C VAL A 248 7.73 21.96 -6.10
N ALA A 249 6.85 22.43 -5.23
CA ALA A 249 7.13 23.56 -4.33
C ALA A 249 8.04 23.16 -3.15
N ALA A 250 8.15 21.87 -2.84
CA ALA A 250 8.86 21.36 -1.68
C ALA A 250 10.34 21.83 -1.64
N ARG A 251 10.73 22.42 -0.52
CA ARG A 251 12.10 22.85 -0.21
C ARG A 251 12.65 22.15 1.02
N ARG A 252 11.77 21.52 1.79
CA ARG A 252 12.12 20.78 2.99
C ARG A 252 11.24 19.54 3.11
N ILE A 253 11.84 18.37 3.11
CA ILE A 253 11.16 17.06 3.22
C ILE A 253 11.79 16.33 4.39
N THR A 254 10.99 16.02 5.41
CA THR A 254 11.44 15.24 6.57
C THR A 254 10.65 13.95 6.65
N LEU A 255 11.34 12.81 6.54
CA LEU A 255 10.79 11.49 6.78
C LEU A 255 11.13 11.03 8.20
N VAL A 256 10.11 10.78 9.01
CA VAL A 256 10.24 10.20 10.36
C VAL A 256 9.73 8.77 10.30
N TRP A 257 10.61 7.79 10.45
CA TRP A 257 10.22 6.39 10.42
C TRP A 257 10.53 5.70 11.75
N ILE A 258 9.50 5.09 12.32
CA ILE A 258 9.53 4.43 13.62
C ILE A 258 9.47 2.93 13.39
N VAL A 259 10.50 2.21 13.82
CA VAL A 259 10.64 0.76 13.68
C VAL A 259 10.97 0.11 15.02
N GLN A 260 10.73 -1.20 15.14
CA GLN A 260 11.05 -1.92 16.36
C GLN A 260 12.51 -2.33 16.40
N SER A 261 13.07 -2.78 15.27
CA SER A 261 14.46 -3.23 15.17
C SER A 261 15.13 -2.76 13.88
N HIS A 262 16.46 -2.84 13.81
CA HIS A 262 17.25 -2.53 12.61
C HIS A 262 16.89 -3.42 11.41
N GLU A 263 16.45 -4.64 11.65
CA GLU A 263 16.09 -5.60 10.61
C GLU A 263 14.97 -5.09 9.70
N HIS A 264 14.09 -4.22 10.23
CA HIS A 264 13.01 -3.63 9.44
C HIS A 264 13.50 -2.66 8.35
N LEU A 265 14.74 -2.16 8.44
CA LEU A 265 15.33 -1.30 7.42
C LEU A 265 15.53 -2.04 6.08
N GLU A 266 15.66 -3.38 6.13
CA GLU A 266 15.75 -4.23 4.93
C GLU A 266 14.49 -4.18 4.07
N TRP A 267 13.33 -3.86 4.66
CA TRP A 267 12.06 -3.83 3.93
C TRP A 267 12.10 -2.90 2.73
N ILE A 268 12.72 -1.75 2.87
CA ILE A 268 12.76 -0.70 1.84
C ILE A 268 14.18 -0.38 1.36
N ARG A 269 15.20 -1.16 1.78
CA ARG A 269 16.61 -0.91 1.44
C ARG A 269 16.83 -0.66 -0.06
N PRO A 270 16.32 -1.50 -1.00
CA PRO A 270 16.55 -1.28 -2.43
C PRO A 270 15.99 0.05 -2.92
N TRP A 271 14.80 0.43 -2.46
CA TRP A 271 14.12 1.67 -2.85
C TRP A 271 14.77 2.89 -2.21
N MET A 272 15.15 2.76 -0.94
CA MET A 272 15.86 3.85 -0.26
C MET A 272 17.22 4.10 -0.89
N THR A 273 17.93 3.06 -1.34
CA THR A 273 19.19 3.22 -2.09
C THR A 273 18.97 4.01 -3.38
N GLN A 274 17.89 3.76 -4.11
CA GLN A 274 17.54 4.52 -5.32
C GLN A 274 17.20 5.98 -4.97
N ILE A 275 16.40 6.23 -3.93
CA ILE A 275 16.07 7.60 -3.48
C ILE A 275 17.35 8.35 -3.06
N LEU A 276 18.22 7.67 -2.31
CA LEU A 276 19.49 8.26 -1.84
C LEU A 276 20.50 8.51 -2.97
N ALA A 277 20.32 7.92 -4.13
CA ALA A 277 21.11 8.19 -5.34
C ALA A 277 20.56 9.34 -6.18
N LEU A 278 19.35 9.86 -5.90
CA LEU A 278 18.76 10.97 -6.63
C LEU A 278 19.58 12.25 -6.45
N GLU A 279 19.67 13.04 -7.52
CA GLU A 279 20.33 14.34 -7.51
C GLU A 279 19.65 15.32 -6.54
N LYS A 280 20.43 16.25 -5.99
CA LYS A 280 19.98 17.33 -5.07
C LYS A 280 19.24 16.82 -3.81
N ARG A 281 19.15 15.52 -3.58
CA ARG A 281 18.43 14.98 -2.43
C ARG A 281 18.96 15.49 -1.07
N ARG A 282 20.29 15.75 -0.98
CA ARG A 282 20.94 16.26 0.23
C ARG A 282 20.50 17.67 0.61
N GLU A 283 20.00 18.42 -0.35
CA GLU A 283 19.53 19.80 -0.16
C GLU A 283 18.15 19.85 0.49
N VAL A 284 17.31 18.82 0.25
CA VAL A 284 15.89 18.87 0.57
C VAL A 284 15.41 17.77 1.51
N LEU A 285 16.08 16.59 1.54
CA LEU A 285 15.62 15.41 2.28
C LEU A 285 16.40 15.18 3.57
N GLY A 286 15.68 15.17 4.69
CA GLY A 286 16.13 14.66 5.99
C GLY A 286 15.38 13.38 6.39
N ILE A 287 16.09 12.39 6.91
CA ILE A 287 15.51 11.12 7.37
C ILE A 287 15.85 10.93 8.83
N LYS A 288 14.83 10.73 9.66
CA LYS A 288 14.94 10.46 11.10
C LYS A 288 14.37 9.08 11.42
N LEU A 289 15.23 8.15 11.76
CA LEU A 289 14.89 6.77 12.08
C LEU A 289 14.84 6.59 13.59
N PHE A 290 13.73 6.08 14.11
CA PHE A 290 13.54 5.79 15.52
C PHE A 290 13.41 4.29 15.74
N ILE A 291 14.35 3.70 16.50
CA ILE A 291 14.38 2.27 16.80
C ILE A 291 13.89 2.07 18.22
N THR A 292 12.66 1.54 18.37
CA THR A 292 11.98 1.47 19.66
C THR A 292 12.49 0.35 20.56
N ARG A 293 13.07 -0.72 19.98
CA ARG A 293 13.60 -1.88 20.70
C ARG A 293 14.98 -2.26 20.15
N PRO A 294 16.00 -1.38 20.27
CA PRO A 294 17.33 -1.73 19.84
C PRO A 294 17.90 -2.84 20.74
N ARG A 295 18.62 -3.82 20.17
CA ARG A 295 19.32 -4.85 20.96
C ARG A 295 20.38 -4.21 21.86
N ASN A 296 21.08 -3.22 21.32
CA ASN A 296 22.05 -2.42 22.05
C ASN A 296 21.90 -0.94 21.65
N LYS A 297 21.75 -0.04 22.61
CA LYS A 297 21.63 1.41 22.33
C LYS A 297 22.88 1.99 21.67
N LYS A 298 24.06 1.41 21.89
CA LYS A 298 25.33 1.83 21.27
C LYS A 298 25.41 1.51 19.78
N GLU A 299 24.58 0.60 19.27
CA GLU A 299 24.50 0.26 17.84
C GLU A 299 23.70 1.26 17.01
N VAL A 300 22.97 2.16 17.67
CA VAL A 300 22.18 3.19 16.99
C VAL A 300 23.10 4.38 16.66
N VAL A 301 23.81 4.26 15.55
CA VAL A 301 24.74 5.29 15.06
C VAL A 301 24.18 5.91 13.79
N SER A 302 24.12 7.23 13.74
CA SER A 302 23.63 7.96 12.55
C SER A 302 24.66 7.85 11.40
N PRO A 303 24.25 7.31 10.23
CA PRO A 303 25.18 7.12 9.11
C PRO A 303 25.59 8.44 8.43
N SER A 304 24.82 9.51 8.59
CA SER A 304 25.13 10.82 8.04
C SER A 304 24.32 11.94 8.71
N SER A 305 24.60 13.20 8.37
CA SER A 305 23.77 14.35 8.82
C SER A 305 22.35 14.34 8.27
N THR A 306 22.16 13.78 7.08
CA THR A 306 20.83 13.69 6.42
C THR A 306 20.05 12.43 6.81
N VAL A 307 20.73 11.39 7.32
CA VAL A 307 20.09 10.17 7.84
C VAL A 307 20.52 10.02 9.29
N GLN A 308 19.62 10.35 10.19
CA GLN A 308 19.86 10.31 11.63
C GLN A 308 19.09 9.15 12.27
N MET A 309 19.73 8.49 13.23
CA MET A 309 19.13 7.35 13.95
C MET A 309 19.06 7.65 15.44
N PHE A 310 17.92 7.33 16.05
CA PHE A 310 17.65 7.58 17.46
C PHE A 310 17.11 6.33 18.14
N PRO A 311 17.54 6.00 19.36
CA PRO A 311 16.91 4.95 20.15
C PRO A 311 15.60 5.46 20.79
N GLY A 312 14.59 4.60 20.84
CA GLY A 312 13.30 4.91 21.47
C GLY A 312 12.25 5.49 20.53
N ARG A 313 11.24 6.13 21.12
CA ARG A 313 10.15 6.78 20.37
C ARG A 313 10.44 8.25 20.13
N PRO A 314 9.99 8.84 19.02
CA PRO A 314 10.11 10.27 18.80
C PRO A 314 9.22 11.06 19.76
N HIS A 315 9.66 12.25 20.13
CA HIS A 315 8.78 13.26 20.73
C HIS A 315 8.12 14.05 19.60
N VAL A 316 6.92 13.64 19.21
CA VAL A 316 6.22 14.14 18.02
C VAL A 316 6.01 15.65 18.07
N GLU A 317 5.60 16.17 19.21
CA GLU A 317 5.34 17.62 19.39
C GLU A 317 6.60 18.46 19.11
N THR A 318 7.77 18.00 19.57
CA THR A 318 9.05 18.67 19.29
C THR A 318 9.42 18.61 17.80
N LEU A 319 9.17 17.46 17.14
CA LEU A 319 9.46 17.34 15.72
C LEU A 319 8.59 18.26 14.88
N VAL A 320 7.28 18.28 15.13
CA VAL A 320 6.35 19.18 14.44
C VAL A 320 6.71 20.64 14.73
N GLY A 321 7.06 21.00 15.98
CA GLY A 321 7.48 22.34 16.34
C GLY A 321 8.71 22.82 15.57
N LYS A 322 9.77 21.99 15.50
CA LYS A 322 10.99 22.33 14.76
C LYS A 322 10.76 22.50 13.25
N GLU A 323 9.86 21.69 12.67
CA GLU A 323 9.51 21.85 11.25
C GLU A 323 8.65 23.11 11.02
N CYS A 324 7.79 23.50 11.96
CA CYS A 324 7.06 24.78 11.93
C CYS A 324 8.02 25.99 12.02
N GLU A 325 9.00 25.95 12.93
CA GLU A 325 9.99 27.04 13.09
C GLU A 325 10.83 27.26 11.83
N GLY A 326 11.16 26.18 11.12
CA GLY A 326 11.92 26.23 9.86
C GLY A 326 11.05 26.13 8.60
N GLN A 327 9.75 26.41 8.70
CA GLN A 327 8.80 26.23 7.62
C GLN A 327 9.10 27.15 6.42
N VAL A 328 9.02 26.55 5.22
CA VAL A 328 9.08 27.27 3.94
C VAL A 328 7.73 27.07 3.26
N GLY A 329 6.96 28.16 3.07
CA GLY A 329 5.61 28.08 2.52
C GLY A 329 4.64 27.27 3.41
N ALA A 330 3.57 26.75 2.85
CA ALA A 330 2.64 25.87 3.58
C ALA A 330 3.30 24.52 3.90
N MET A 331 2.93 23.94 5.04
CA MET A 331 3.43 22.63 5.48
C MET A 331 2.36 21.54 5.33
N GLY A 332 2.72 20.45 4.66
CA GLY A 332 1.91 19.22 4.63
C GLY A 332 2.46 18.20 5.61
N VAL A 333 1.64 17.73 6.54
CA VAL A 333 1.98 16.65 7.47
C VAL A 333 1.18 15.41 7.14
N SER A 334 1.87 14.31 6.83
CA SER A 334 1.23 13.01 6.58
C SER A 334 1.64 11.98 7.62
N VAL A 335 0.69 11.17 8.07
CA VAL A 335 0.95 10.06 9.00
C VAL A 335 0.35 8.76 8.48
N CYS A 336 1.15 7.70 8.54
CA CYS A 336 0.69 6.33 8.29
C CYS A 336 1.30 5.38 9.32
N GLY A 337 0.45 4.75 10.14
CA GLY A 337 0.94 3.86 11.18
C GLY A 337 -0.14 3.45 12.18
N THR A 338 0.21 3.37 13.45
CA THR A 338 -0.73 3.06 14.53
C THR A 338 -1.63 4.24 14.85
N GLY A 339 -2.87 3.98 15.30
CA GLY A 339 -3.80 5.03 15.69
C GLY A 339 -3.22 5.95 16.79
N SER A 340 -2.45 5.40 17.74
CA SER A 340 -1.79 6.21 18.77
C SER A 340 -0.80 7.24 18.18
N LEU A 341 -0.02 6.85 17.18
CA LEU A 341 0.87 7.80 16.48
C LEU A 341 0.07 8.85 15.73
N ALA A 342 -1.00 8.45 15.05
CA ALA A 342 -1.86 9.37 14.32
C ALA A 342 -2.50 10.40 15.26
N ASP A 343 -2.96 9.99 16.43
CA ASP A 343 -3.51 10.87 17.46
C ASP A 343 -2.47 11.86 18.02
N GLU A 344 -1.23 11.38 18.29
CA GLU A 344 -0.14 12.23 18.73
C GLU A 344 0.23 13.29 17.66
N VAL A 345 0.35 12.90 16.39
CA VAL A 345 0.65 13.82 15.30
C VAL A 345 -0.50 14.81 15.09
N ARG A 346 -1.75 14.34 15.09
CA ARG A 346 -2.94 15.20 14.97
C ARG A 346 -2.99 16.23 16.08
N LYS A 347 -2.74 15.82 17.33
CA LYS A 347 -2.68 16.73 18.49
C LYS A 347 -1.58 17.76 18.36
N ALA A 348 -0.37 17.34 17.94
CA ALA A 348 0.77 18.24 17.75
C ALA A 348 0.52 19.27 16.64
N VAL A 349 -0.07 18.84 15.51
CA VAL A 349 -0.45 19.72 14.39
C VAL A 349 -1.50 20.72 14.83
N ARG A 350 -2.59 20.29 15.49
CA ARG A 350 -3.65 21.20 15.96
C ARG A 350 -3.13 22.32 16.86
N LYS A 351 -2.17 22.03 17.74
CA LYS A 351 -1.54 23.05 18.58
C LYS A 351 -0.75 24.11 17.82
N ARG A 352 -0.37 23.81 16.57
CA ARG A 352 0.45 24.71 15.75
C ARG A 352 -0.34 25.44 14.66
N GLN A 353 -1.57 25.01 14.37
CA GLN A 353 -2.41 25.63 13.33
C GLN A 353 -2.72 27.10 13.54
N GLU A 354 -2.64 27.59 14.77
CA GLU A 354 -2.82 29.02 15.06
C GLU A 354 -1.67 29.89 14.55
N TRP A 355 -0.46 29.29 14.40
CA TRP A 355 0.78 30.05 14.09
C TRP A 355 1.50 29.57 12.84
N CYS A 356 1.14 28.40 12.34
CA CYS A 356 1.74 27.79 11.17
C CYS A 356 0.65 27.41 10.16
N SER A 357 0.90 27.71 8.87
CA SER A 357 0.04 27.18 7.81
C SER A 357 0.35 25.70 7.62
N VAL A 358 -0.45 24.83 8.23
CA VAL A 358 -0.23 23.37 8.25
C VAL A 358 -1.50 22.60 7.96
N ASP A 359 -1.40 21.67 7.00
CA ASP A 359 -2.44 20.70 6.67
C ASP A 359 -2.05 19.31 7.16
N PHE A 360 -3.04 18.56 7.64
CA PHE A 360 -2.86 17.23 8.18
C PHE A 360 -3.57 16.18 7.32
N VAL A 361 -2.83 15.14 6.93
CA VAL A 361 -3.31 14.01 6.15
C VAL A 361 -3.02 12.73 6.92
N GLU A 362 -4.07 12.02 7.29
CA GLU A 362 -3.97 10.71 7.91
C GLU A 362 -4.36 9.63 6.94
N GLU A 363 -3.54 8.60 6.86
CA GLU A 363 -3.86 7.35 6.19
C GLU A 363 -3.86 6.22 7.22
N SER A 364 -5.02 5.63 7.40
CA SER A 364 -5.18 4.49 8.30
C SER A 364 -5.64 3.27 7.53
N PHE A 365 -4.88 2.17 7.64
CA PHE A 365 -5.27 0.87 7.11
C PHE A 365 -6.15 0.16 8.14
N THR A 366 -7.44 0.44 8.10
CA THR A 366 -8.46 -0.14 9.00
C THR A 366 -9.23 -1.30 8.36
N TRP A 367 -8.57 -2.00 7.41
CA TRP A 367 -9.15 -3.20 6.80
C TRP A 367 -8.94 -4.46 7.62
#